data_dae638361062ffeb78b14a96b7581143
#
_entry.id   dae638361062ffeb78b14a96b7581143
#
_cell.length_a   1.000
_cell.length_b   1.000
_cell.length_c   1.000
_cell.angle_alpha   90.00
_cell.angle_beta   90.00
_cell.angle_gamma   90.00
#
_symmetry.space_group_name_H-M   'P 1'
#
loop_
_entity.id
_entity.type
_entity.pdbx_description
1 polymer ?
#
loop_
_entity_poly.entity_id
_entity_poly.type
_entity_poly.pdbx_seq_one_letter_code
_entity_poly.pdbx_strand_id
1 'polypeptide(L)'
;EGGTAFSSLNYMTLPRGTTTQSNRGRGVFMANAVSPTMSNAISYIDIQSSGNTVDFGDLTVTLRYGSGGSSATRGLSGGGVTPSWPANNVIDYFTLATTANAQNFGDMIKSGSYGHACLANSTRLLWCGGYSVPDSNNTNTVSYSTIASLGDATDFGDLSDGSSYLRRYLGGGIQSPTRGILVGGYSGSAYTNSIVYISITTLGNSANFGDLSYTAAGTPGASSSTRGVIFPGYNGSNYNTNSIEYVTIASTGNAVDFGDTAHTGGYGQAVSNSSRAVMGHGITPSTGTNYMEFVTIATTGNASDFGDMGVHTGDSGNNNNCSDSHGGLS
;
A
#
# COMPACT_ATOMS: atom_id res chain seq x y z
N GLU A 1 29.34 -21.37 -30.13
CA GLU A 1 29.36 -20.00 -30.61
C GLU A 1 28.06 -19.24 -30.39
N GLY A 2 26.94 -19.87 -30.14
CA GLY A 2 25.66 -19.23 -29.94
C GLY A 2 25.35 -18.77 -28.49
N GLY A 3 26.09 -19.24 -27.51
CA GLY A 3 25.78 -19.04 -26.11
C GLY A 3 26.03 -17.61 -25.58
N THR A 4 26.99 -16.92 -26.16
CA THR A 4 27.37 -15.57 -25.75
C THR A 4 26.38 -14.51 -26.21
N ALA A 5 25.82 -14.65 -27.38
CA ALA A 5 24.81 -13.73 -27.89
C ALA A 5 23.48 -13.85 -27.11
N PHE A 6 23.16 -15.04 -26.69
CA PHE A 6 21.97 -15.32 -25.91
C PHE A 6 22.02 -14.72 -24.51
N SER A 7 23.14 -14.83 -23.83
CA SER A 7 23.26 -14.28 -22.48
C SER A 7 23.22 -12.74 -22.46
N SER A 8 23.75 -12.10 -23.49
CA SER A 8 23.70 -10.64 -23.59
C SER A 8 22.30 -10.10 -23.91
N LEU A 9 21.53 -10.81 -24.70
CA LEU A 9 20.15 -10.44 -25.01
C LEU A 9 19.24 -10.57 -23.79
N ASN A 10 19.38 -11.63 -23.02
CA ASN A 10 18.64 -11.81 -21.79
C ASN A 10 18.99 -10.73 -20.75
N TYR A 11 20.25 -10.35 -20.68
CA TYR A 11 20.65 -9.32 -19.75
C TYR A 11 20.12 -7.93 -20.15
N MET A 12 20.05 -7.64 -21.43
CA MET A 12 19.60 -6.35 -21.93
C MET A 12 18.08 -6.16 -21.88
N THR A 13 17.30 -7.23 -21.84
CA THR A 13 15.84 -7.15 -21.71
C THR A 13 15.37 -7.04 -20.28
N LEU A 14 16.26 -7.21 -19.32
CA LEU A 14 15.92 -7.22 -17.91
C LEU A 14 15.53 -5.89 -17.29
N PRO A 15 16.06 -4.74 -17.64
CA PRO A 15 15.50 -3.52 -17.08
C PRO A 15 14.24 -3.13 -17.82
N ARG A 16 13.09 -3.50 -17.30
CA ARG A 16 11.81 -2.88 -17.63
C ARG A 16 11.36 -2.96 -19.07
N GLY A 17 11.70 -4.04 -19.72
CA GLY A 17 11.02 -4.39 -20.95
C GLY A 17 9.58 -4.80 -20.69
N THR A 18 8.88 -5.16 -21.72
CA THR A 18 7.53 -5.74 -21.68
C THR A 18 7.47 -7.12 -21.04
N THR A 19 8.59 -7.71 -20.65
CA THR A 19 8.65 -8.97 -19.92
C THR A 19 8.35 -8.74 -18.46
N THR A 20 7.43 -9.48 -17.92
CA THR A 20 7.09 -9.51 -16.50
C THR A 20 8.35 -9.74 -15.68
N GLN A 21 8.78 -8.73 -14.97
CA GLN A 21 9.92 -8.80 -14.07
C GLN A 21 9.50 -9.42 -12.75
N SER A 22 9.17 -10.68 -12.78
CA SER A 22 8.56 -11.35 -11.64
C SER A 22 9.44 -11.41 -10.39
N ASN A 23 10.74 -11.18 -10.51
CA ASN A 23 11.69 -11.37 -9.41
C ASN A 23 12.53 -10.12 -9.09
N ARG A 24 12.28 -9.03 -9.73
CA ARG A 24 12.83 -7.73 -9.38
C ARG A 24 11.69 -6.82 -9.12
N GLY A 25 11.89 -5.80 -8.37
CA GLY A 25 10.89 -4.80 -8.14
C GLY A 25 11.47 -3.68 -7.32
N ARG A 26 11.17 -2.47 -7.74
CA ARG A 26 11.41 -1.30 -6.93
C ARG A 26 10.21 -1.11 -6.04
N GLY A 27 10.42 -1.24 -4.72
CA GLY A 27 9.48 -0.82 -3.71
C GLY A 27 9.74 0.62 -3.33
N VAL A 28 8.71 1.44 -3.30
CA VAL A 28 8.81 2.87 -3.00
C VAL A 28 7.93 3.20 -1.79
N PHE A 29 8.50 3.94 -0.85
CA PHE A 29 7.87 4.44 0.36
C PHE A 29 7.85 5.96 0.32
N MET A 30 6.71 6.57 0.63
CA MET A 30 6.49 8.00 0.47
C MET A 30 6.06 8.65 1.77
N ALA A 31 6.53 9.89 2.00
CA ALA A 31 6.17 10.72 3.16
C ALA A 31 6.41 10.04 4.52
N ASN A 32 7.52 9.35 4.64
CA ASN A 32 7.91 8.70 5.89
C ASN A 32 8.38 9.74 6.91
N ALA A 33 7.73 9.77 8.06
CA ALA A 33 8.10 10.66 9.15
C ALA A 33 7.64 10.12 10.51
N VAL A 34 8.32 10.54 11.56
CA VAL A 34 7.88 10.29 12.94
C VAL A 34 6.98 11.44 13.39
N SER A 35 5.78 11.12 13.91
CA SER A 35 4.91 12.12 14.52
C SER A 35 5.65 12.88 15.65
N PRO A 36 5.53 14.21 15.73
CA PRO A 36 4.63 15.09 14.97
C PRO A 36 5.23 15.61 13.64
N THR A 37 6.42 15.20 13.24
CA THR A 37 7.04 15.63 11.99
C THR A 37 6.27 15.09 10.78
N MET A 38 6.34 15.80 9.69
CA MET A 38 5.81 15.39 8.40
C MET A 38 6.93 15.42 7.37
N SER A 39 6.79 14.67 6.29
CA SER A 39 7.84 14.56 5.27
C SER A 39 7.23 14.63 3.87
N ASN A 40 8.04 15.03 2.91
CA ASN A 40 7.79 14.88 1.49
C ASN A 40 8.76 13.87 0.84
N ALA A 41 9.67 13.31 1.61
CA ALA A 41 10.69 12.41 1.09
C ALA A 41 10.08 11.15 0.47
N ILE A 42 10.62 10.75 -0.66
CA ILE A 42 10.36 9.47 -1.32
C ILE A 42 11.65 8.65 -1.21
N SER A 43 11.54 7.43 -0.74
CA SER A 43 12.65 6.48 -0.67
C SER A 43 12.29 5.16 -1.35
N TYR A 44 13.28 4.38 -1.74
CA TYR A 44 13.06 3.11 -2.42
C TYR A 44 14.02 2.00 -1.99
N ILE A 45 13.61 0.77 -2.28
CA ILE A 45 14.40 -0.45 -2.15
C ILE A 45 14.35 -1.26 -3.44
N ASP A 46 15.33 -2.16 -3.62
CA ASP A 46 15.19 -3.31 -4.52
C ASP A 46 14.62 -4.47 -3.70
N ILE A 47 13.40 -4.90 -3.99
CA ILE A 47 12.67 -5.91 -3.20
C ILE A 47 13.42 -7.26 -3.16
N GLN A 48 14.25 -7.57 -4.15
CA GLN A 48 15.01 -8.83 -4.17
C GLN A 48 16.33 -8.79 -3.39
N SER A 49 16.84 -7.60 -3.10
CA SER A 49 18.12 -7.42 -2.41
C SER A 49 17.90 -6.79 -1.05
N SER A 50 18.16 -7.52 0.03
CA SER A 50 18.11 -6.96 1.38
C SER A 50 19.09 -5.78 1.51
N GLY A 51 18.66 -4.75 2.22
CA GLY A 51 19.43 -3.53 2.43
C GLY A 51 18.53 -2.36 2.80
N ASN A 52 19.15 -1.25 3.12
CA ASN A 52 18.47 -0.04 3.57
C ASN A 52 17.80 0.71 2.41
N THR A 53 16.82 1.56 2.74
CA THR A 53 16.22 2.46 1.75
C THR A 53 17.23 3.47 1.21
N VAL A 54 17.03 3.84 -0.04
CA VAL A 54 17.83 4.85 -0.75
C VAL A 54 16.90 6.00 -1.14
N ASP A 55 17.43 7.22 -1.14
CA ASP A 55 16.71 8.41 -1.57
C ASP A 55 16.24 8.28 -3.03
N PHE A 56 14.99 8.68 -3.26
CA PHE A 56 14.38 8.70 -4.60
C PHE A 56 14.13 10.12 -5.09
N GLY A 57 13.73 11.02 -4.18
CA GLY A 57 13.30 12.39 -4.44
C GLY A 57 12.21 12.83 -3.48
N ASP A 58 11.43 13.85 -3.83
CA ASP A 58 10.44 14.47 -2.97
C ASP A 58 9.05 14.54 -3.62
N LEU A 59 7.99 14.45 -2.81
CA LEU A 59 6.63 14.86 -3.16
C LEU A 59 6.56 16.40 -3.27
N THR A 60 5.56 16.91 -3.96
CA THR A 60 5.33 18.36 -4.06
C THR A 60 4.87 18.97 -2.73
N VAL A 61 4.32 18.16 -1.82
CA VAL A 61 3.75 18.59 -0.55
C VAL A 61 4.30 17.75 0.60
N THR A 62 4.70 18.41 1.68
CA THR A 62 5.00 17.76 2.96
C THR A 62 3.70 17.30 3.62
N LEU A 63 3.61 16.00 3.93
CA LEU A 63 2.38 15.40 4.44
C LEU A 63 2.62 14.20 5.38
N ARG A 64 1.54 13.74 6.01
CA ARG A 64 1.41 12.41 6.63
C ARG A 64 0.03 11.84 6.33
N TYR A 65 -0.19 10.56 6.57
CA TYR A 65 -1.43 9.85 6.27
C TYR A 65 -1.83 9.88 4.78
N GLY A 66 -0.86 10.12 3.91
CA GLY A 66 -1.05 9.95 2.47
C GLY A 66 -1.29 8.49 2.12
N SER A 67 -1.69 8.27 0.90
CA SER A 67 -1.94 6.93 0.36
C SER A 67 -1.42 6.85 -1.06
N GLY A 68 -1.04 5.67 -1.52
CA GLY A 68 -0.41 5.55 -2.84
C GLY A 68 -0.57 4.19 -3.49
N GLY A 69 -0.18 4.13 -4.73
CA GLY A 69 -0.16 2.91 -5.54
C GLY A 69 0.45 3.20 -6.91
N SER A 70 0.54 2.20 -7.76
CA SER A 70 1.24 2.36 -9.05
C SER A 70 0.77 1.44 -10.14
N SER A 71 1.08 1.82 -11.38
CA SER A 71 1.32 0.88 -12.48
C SER A 71 2.76 0.38 -12.46
N ALA A 72 3.18 -0.39 -13.45
CA ALA A 72 4.57 -0.83 -13.60
C ALA A 72 5.55 0.34 -13.87
N THR A 73 5.08 1.52 -14.24
CA THR A 73 5.93 2.64 -14.68
C THR A 73 5.72 3.92 -13.90
N ARG A 74 4.54 4.15 -13.33
CA ARG A 74 4.16 5.40 -12.67
C ARG A 74 3.61 5.13 -11.29
N GLY A 75 4.19 5.77 -10.27
CA GLY A 75 3.67 5.84 -8.90
C GLY A 75 2.80 7.07 -8.73
N LEU A 76 1.76 6.95 -7.90
CA LEU A 76 0.89 8.04 -7.45
C LEU A 76 0.90 8.09 -5.92
N SER A 77 0.86 9.29 -5.36
CA SER A 77 0.64 9.57 -3.94
C SER A 77 -0.45 10.62 -3.82
N GLY A 78 -1.43 10.43 -2.93
CA GLY A 78 -2.53 11.40 -2.83
C GLY A 78 -3.11 11.52 -1.42
N GLY A 79 -3.80 12.64 -1.19
CA GLY A 79 -4.41 12.96 0.08
C GLY A 79 -3.40 13.24 1.19
N GLY A 80 -3.81 13.00 2.42
CA GLY A 80 -2.97 13.24 3.59
C GLY A 80 -3.23 14.58 4.26
N VAL A 81 -2.57 14.82 5.39
CA VAL A 81 -2.63 16.08 6.13
C VAL A 81 -1.31 16.82 6.04
N THR A 82 -1.37 18.15 5.87
CA THR A 82 -0.22 19.05 5.84
C THR A 82 0.08 19.64 7.23
N PRO A 83 1.26 20.25 7.45
CA PRO A 83 1.61 20.84 8.75
C PRO A 83 0.64 21.91 9.25
N SER A 84 -0.08 22.58 8.37
CA SER A 84 -1.06 23.62 8.73
C SER A 84 -2.47 23.11 8.95
N TRP A 85 -2.69 21.79 8.90
CA TRP A 85 -4.04 21.21 9.04
C TRP A 85 -5.13 21.90 8.19
N PRO A 86 -4.98 21.99 6.88
CA PRO A 86 -6.03 21.40 6.06
C PRO A 86 -5.50 20.08 5.48
N ALA A 87 -6.39 19.09 5.39
CA ALA A 87 -6.08 17.90 4.65
C ALA A 87 -5.90 18.26 3.17
N ASN A 88 -4.92 17.62 2.56
CA ASN A 88 -4.52 17.85 1.18
C ASN A 88 -5.42 17.06 0.23
N ASN A 89 -5.70 17.61 -0.95
CA ASN A 89 -6.38 16.88 -2.03
C ASN A 89 -5.46 16.58 -3.22
N VAL A 90 -4.24 17.09 -3.22
CA VAL A 90 -3.29 16.92 -4.33
C VAL A 90 -2.96 15.44 -4.51
N ILE A 91 -2.95 15.01 -5.76
CA ILE A 91 -2.35 13.76 -6.19
C ILE A 91 -1.05 14.09 -6.91
N ASP A 92 0.04 13.52 -6.44
CA ASP A 92 1.36 13.59 -7.08
C ASP A 92 1.65 12.33 -7.88
N TYR A 93 2.49 12.44 -8.91
CA TYR A 93 3.01 11.30 -9.65
C TYR A 93 4.52 11.39 -9.89
N PHE A 94 5.14 10.23 -10.07
CA PHE A 94 6.55 10.10 -10.42
C PHE A 94 6.78 8.85 -11.28
N THR A 95 7.88 8.83 -12.01
CA THR A 95 8.28 7.69 -12.84
C THR A 95 9.09 6.72 -12.00
N LEU A 96 8.61 5.48 -11.81
CA LEU A 96 9.29 4.47 -10.98
C LEU A 96 10.69 4.10 -11.45
N ALA A 97 10.96 4.26 -12.74
CA ALA A 97 12.23 3.88 -13.36
C ALA A 97 13.41 4.78 -12.98
N THR A 98 13.16 6.04 -12.74
CA THR A 98 14.19 7.07 -12.55
C THR A 98 13.93 7.83 -11.27
N THR A 99 14.98 8.06 -10.47
CA THR A 99 14.92 8.90 -9.29
C THR A 99 14.71 10.35 -9.69
N ALA A 100 13.67 10.97 -9.17
CA ALA A 100 13.34 12.38 -9.41
C ALA A 100 12.20 12.79 -8.44
N ASN A 101 12.02 14.09 -8.29
CA ASN A 101 10.88 14.64 -7.56
C ASN A 101 9.56 14.35 -8.29
N ALA A 102 8.51 14.19 -7.51
CA ALA A 102 7.16 14.04 -8.01
C ALA A 102 6.64 15.33 -8.66
N GLN A 103 5.62 15.21 -9.45
CA GLN A 103 4.92 16.30 -10.14
C GLN A 103 3.42 16.18 -9.86
N ASN A 104 2.70 17.30 -9.95
CA ASN A 104 1.26 17.30 -9.78
C ASN A 104 0.56 16.46 -10.86
N PHE A 105 -0.34 15.59 -10.43
CA PHE A 105 -1.16 14.72 -11.28
C PHE A 105 -2.58 15.25 -11.46
N GLY A 106 -3.19 15.77 -10.39
CA GLY A 106 -4.57 16.22 -10.28
C GLY A 106 -5.01 16.20 -8.82
N ASP A 107 -6.31 16.15 -8.57
CA ASP A 107 -6.88 16.23 -7.23
C ASP A 107 -7.75 15.01 -6.88
N MET A 108 -7.82 14.71 -5.58
CA MET A 108 -8.78 13.77 -5.02
C MET A 108 -10.21 14.31 -5.17
N ILE A 109 -11.18 13.41 -5.34
CA ILE A 109 -12.61 13.80 -5.46
C ILE A 109 -13.15 14.53 -4.22
N LYS A 110 -12.65 14.16 -3.04
CA LYS A 110 -12.95 14.85 -1.78
C LYS A 110 -11.77 15.73 -1.40
N SER A 111 -12.01 17.03 -1.34
CA SER A 111 -11.02 17.96 -0.80
C SER A 111 -10.76 17.64 0.67
N GLY A 112 -9.49 17.49 1.02
CA GLY A 112 -9.11 17.28 2.40
C GLY A 112 -9.44 15.90 2.97
N SER A 113 -8.98 14.85 2.33
CA SER A 113 -9.14 13.48 2.83
C SER A 113 -7.79 12.78 3.04
N TYR A 114 -7.76 11.80 3.96
CA TYR A 114 -6.55 11.07 4.31
C TYR A 114 -6.82 9.64 4.79
N GLY A 115 -5.77 8.82 4.80
CA GLY A 115 -5.84 7.46 5.34
C GLY A 115 -6.68 6.49 4.50
N HIS A 116 -6.62 6.65 3.17
CA HIS A 116 -7.28 5.73 2.24
C HIS A 116 -6.55 4.38 2.21
N ALA A 117 -7.29 3.32 1.96
CA ALA A 117 -6.70 2.09 1.43
C ALA A 117 -6.57 2.24 -0.09
N CYS A 118 -5.46 1.78 -0.65
CA CYS A 118 -5.20 1.88 -2.08
C CYS A 118 -5.13 0.51 -2.74
N LEU A 119 -5.73 0.42 -3.94
CA LEU A 119 -5.76 -0.79 -4.76
C LEU A 119 -5.41 -0.42 -6.20
N ALA A 120 -4.38 -1.03 -6.75
CA ALA A 120 -3.93 -0.68 -8.09
C ALA A 120 -3.82 -1.87 -9.03
N ASN A 121 -4.05 -1.62 -10.31
CA ASN A 121 -3.62 -2.49 -11.39
C ASN A 121 -2.82 -1.70 -12.43
N SER A 122 -2.56 -2.28 -13.59
CA SER A 122 -1.77 -1.62 -14.65
C SER A 122 -2.39 -0.31 -15.18
N THR A 123 -3.68 -0.04 -14.94
CA THR A 123 -4.40 1.11 -15.52
C THR A 123 -5.01 2.03 -14.50
N ARG A 124 -5.46 1.53 -13.35
CA ARG A 124 -6.23 2.28 -12.34
C ARG A 124 -5.61 2.16 -10.97
N LEU A 125 -5.70 3.26 -10.23
CA LEU A 125 -5.52 3.29 -8.78
C LEU A 125 -6.85 3.69 -8.15
N LEU A 126 -7.36 2.86 -7.24
CA LEU A 126 -8.54 3.12 -6.44
C LEU A 126 -8.13 3.68 -5.08
N TRP A 127 -8.82 4.75 -4.67
CA TRP A 127 -8.71 5.40 -3.37
C TRP A 127 -9.97 5.03 -2.57
N CYS A 128 -9.81 4.20 -1.55
CA CYS A 128 -10.93 3.55 -0.88
C CYS A 128 -11.12 4.07 0.55
N GLY A 129 -12.30 4.59 0.86
CA GLY A 129 -12.64 5.10 2.20
C GLY A 129 -11.86 6.35 2.57
N GLY A 130 -11.24 6.34 3.74
CA GLY A 130 -10.49 7.47 4.30
C GLY A 130 -11.35 8.32 5.25
N TYR A 131 -10.72 9.33 5.86
CA TYR A 131 -11.39 10.34 6.66
C TYR A 131 -11.50 11.63 5.86
N SER A 132 -12.70 12.18 5.76
CA SER A 132 -12.98 13.46 5.11
C SER A 132 -13.01 14.56 6.18
N VAL A 133 -12.10 15.53 6.07
CA VAL A 133 -12.05 16.68 6.99
C VAL A 133 -13.27 17.56 6.85
N PRO A 134 -13.74 17.92 5.64
CA PRO A 134 -14.97 18.72 5.50
C PRO A 134 -16.20 18.06 6.11
N ASP A 135 -16.32 16.73 5.97
CA ASP A 135 -17.46 16.00 6.51
C ASP A 135 -17.27 15.62 8.00
N SER A 136 -16.07 15.82 8.55
CA SER A 136 -15.65 15.39 9.90
C SER A 136 -15.98 13.93 10.18
N ASN A 137 -15.82 13.06 9.20
CA ASN A 137 -16.22 11.65 9.29
C ASN A 137 -15.41 10.74 8.35
N ASN A 138 -15.38 9.45 8.68
CA ASN A 138 -14.91 8.43 7.76
C ASN A 138 -15.89 8.31 6.58
N THR A 139 -15.36 7.98 5.42
CA THR A 139 -16.17 7.81 4.21
C THR A 139 -16.21 6.35 3.75
N ASN A 140 -17.23 6.02 2.98
CA ASN A 140 -17.34 4.77 2.23
C ASN A 140 -17.03 4.96 0.74
N THR A 141 -16.75 6.18 0.31
CA THR A 141 -16.50 6.52 -1.09
C THR A 141 -15.29 5.76 -1.63
N VAL A 142 -15.42 5.20 -2.81
CA VAL A 142 -14.31 4.69 -3.61
C VAL A 142 -14.20 5.59 -4.83
N SER A 143 -13.04 6.19 -5.01
CA SER A 143 -12.72 6.95 -6.22
C SER A 143 -11.53 6.33 -6.94
N TYR A 144 -11.29 6.70 -8.20
CA TYR A 144 -10.16 6.18 -8.95
C TYR A 144 -9.48 7.22 -9.81
N SER A 145 -8.20 6.99 -10.05
CA SER A 145 -7.38 7.71 -11.02
C SER A 145 -6.95 6.76 -12.15
N THR A 146 -7.01 7.21 -13.39
CA THR A 146 -6.41 6.50 -14.52
C THR A 146 -4.91 6.82 -14.55
N ILE A 147 -4.06 5.86 -14.16
CA ILE A 147 -2.64 6.12 -13.87
C ILE A 147 -1.86 6.72 -15.07
N ALA A 148 -2.23 6.38 -16.29
CA ALA A 148 -1.52 6.82 -17.48
C ALA A 148 -1.78 8.28 -17.88
N SER A 149 -2.91 8.87 -17.47
CA SER A 149 -3.34 10.22 -17.86
C SER A 149 -3.52 11.12 -16.66
N LEU A 150 -3.00 12.33 -16.75
CA LEU A 150 -3.19 13.37 -15.72
C LEU A 150 -4.68 13.73 -15.61
N GLY A 151 -5.11 14.08 -14.41
CA GLY A 151 -6.46 14.54 -14.13
C GLY A 151 -6.94 14.13 -12.74
N ASP A 152 -8.06 14.68 -12.35
CA ASP A 152 -8.67 14.46 -11.04
C ASP A 152 -9.22 13.04 -10.91
N ALA A 153 -9.28 12.57 -9.69
CA ALA A 153 -9.95 11.31 -9.36
C ALA A 153 -11.45 11.41 -9.64
N THR A 154 -12.04 10.31 -10.08
CA THR A 154 -13.47 10.21 -10.39
C THR A 154 -14.14 9.14 -9.53
N ASP A 155 -15.46 9.24 -9.39
CA ASP A 155 -16.23 8.28 -8.61
C ASP A 155 -16.15 6.87 -9.19
N PHE A 156 -16.00 5.89 -8.31
CA PHE A 156 -15.95 4.47 -8.67
C PHE A 156 -17.14 3.70 -8.10
N GLY A 157 -17.58 4.04 -6.89
CA GLY A 157 -18.60 3.36 -6.12
C GLY A 157 -18.37 3.50 -4.63
N ASP A 158 -18.88 2.56 -3.84
CA ASP A 158 -18.83 2.62 -2.38
C ASP A 158 -18.30 1.35 -1.73
N LEU A 159 -17.69 1.51 -0.56
CA LEU A 159 -17.39 0.38 0.31
C LEU A 159 -18.67 -0.17 0.93
N SER A 160 -18.89 -1.46 0.75
CA SER A 160 -20.04 -2.21 1.26
C SER A 160 -19.61 -3.66 1.54
N ASP A 161 -20.27 -4.33 2.45
CA ASP A 161 -20.18 -5.78 2.64
C ASP A 161 -21.28 -6.54 1.86
N GLY A 162 -22.05 -5.82 1.07
CA GLY A 162 -23.24 -6.32 0.36
C GLY A 162 -24.54 -6.10 1.14
N SER A 163 -24.47 -5.76 2.41
CA SER A 163 -25.62 -5.48 3.28
C SER A 163 -25.62 -4.06 3.83
N SER A 164 -24.44 -3.51 4.11
CA SER A 164 -24.25 -2.21 4.72
C SER A 164 -23.11 -1.44 4.06
N TYR A 165 -23.21 -0.10 4.03
CA TYR A 165 -22.09 0.74 3.66
C TYR A 165 -21.04 0.79 4.76
N LEU A 166 -19.78 0.61 4.39
CA LEU A 166 -18.65 0.53 5.30
C LEU A 166 -17.82 1.81 5.23
N ARG A 167 -17.85 2.59 6.28
CA ARG A 167 -16.97 3.76 6.42
C ARG A 167 -15.70 3.34 7.12
N ARG A 168 -14.55 3.50 6.44
CA ARG A 168 -13.26 3.05 6.96
C ARG A 168 -12.15 4.03 6.63
N TYR A 169 -11.21 4.16 7.56
CA TYR A 169 -9.92 4.75 7.26
C TYR A 169 -8.80 3.87 7.82
N LEU A 170 -7.60 4.00 7.29
CA LEU A 170 -6.43 3.21 7.65
C LEU A 170 -6.62 1.68 7.42
N GLY A 171 -7.30 1.30 6.37
CA GLY A 171 -7.36 -0.11 5.93
C GLY A 171 -6.14 -0.51 5.10
N GLY A 172 -5.81 -1.79 5.05
CA GLY A 172 -4.79 -2.35 4.15
C GLY A 172 -5.33 -2.64 2.75
N GLY A 173 -4.46 -2.64 1.75
CA GLY A 173 -4.79 -2.97 0.37
C GLY A 173 -4.00 -4.16 -0.17
N ILE A 174 -4.70 -5.09 -0.82
CA ILE A 174 -4.15 -6.28 -1.48
C ILE A 174 -4.78 -6.35 -2.86
N GLN A 175 -4.03 -6.73 -3.89
CA GLN A 175 -4.56 -6.72 -5.25
C GLN A 175 -4.01 -7.82 -6.15
N SER A 176 -4.89 -8.24 -7.07
CA SER A 176 -4.56 -8.92 -8.33
C SER A 176 -4.90 -7.99 -9.51
N PRO A 177 -4.63 -8.35 -10.77
CA PRO A 177 -4.97 -7.49 -11.91
C PRO A 177 -6.44 -7.10 -12.01
N THR A 178 -7.35 -7.90 -11.44
CA THR A 178 -8.79 -7.72 -11.56
C THR A 178 -9.51 -7.47 -10.24
N ARG A 179 -8.95 -7.93 -9.12
CA ARG A 179 -9.60 -7.87 -7.80
C ARG A 179 -8.73 -7.14 -6.80
N GLY A 180 -9.30 -6.16 -6.13
CA GLY A 180 -8.75 -5.54 -4.93
C GLY A 180 -9.42 -6.06 -3.68
N ILE A 181 -8.67 -6.19 -2.59
CA ILE A 181 -9.14 -6.62 -1.27
C ILE A 181 -8.71 -5.57 -0.26
N LEU A 182 -9.65 -5.14 0.57
CA LEU A 182 -9.40 -4.22 1.67
C LEU A 182 -9.56 -4.95 2.99
N VAL A 183 -8.62 -4.76 3.89
CA VAL A 183 -8.54 -5.46 5.16
C VAL A 183 -8.61 -4.51 6.34
N GLY A 184 -9.40 -4.85 7.33
CA GLY A 184 -9.49 -4.10 8.58
C GLY A 184 -9.93 -2.64 8.40
N GLY A 185 -9.41 -1.78 9.25
CA GLY A 185 -9.67 -0.33 9.28
C GLY A 185 -10.44 0.11 10.52
N TYR A 186 -10.65 1.42 10.65
CA TYR A 186 -11.36 2.05 11.76
C TYR A 186 -12.60 2.77 11.26
N SER A 187 -13.75 2.45 11.84
CA SER A 187 -15.05 2.99 11.41
C SER A 187 -15.37 4.40 11.98
N GLY A 188 -14.52 4.94 12.84
CA GLY A 188 -14.79 6.13 13.64
C GLY A 188 -15.28 5.80 15.07
N SER A 189 -15.73 4.59 15.31
CA SER A 189 -16.16 4.10 16.63
C SER A 189 -15.50 2.78 17.03
N ALA A 190 -15.12 1.94 16.07
CA ALA A 190 -14.55 0.62 16.33
C ALA A 190 -13.53 0.21 15.26
N TYR A 191 -12.55 -0.57 15.66
CA TYR A 191 -11.68 -1.33 14.76
C TYR A 191 -12.46 -2.53 14.23
N THR A 192 -12.21 -2.90 12.97
CA THR A 192 -12.91 -4.01 12.32
C THR A 192 -11.95 -5.11 11.88
N ASN A 193 -12.41 -6.34 11.87
CA ASN A 193 -11.73 -7.48 11.27
C ASN A 193 -12.25 -7.79 9.85
N SER A 194 -13.29 -7.09 9.40
CA SER A 194 -13.93 -7.39 8.12
C SER A 194 -12.99 -7.19 6.94
N ILE A 195 -13.01 -8.12 6.02
CA ILE A 195 -12.36 -8.08 4.72
C ILE A 195 -13.42 -7.91 3.65
N VAL A 196 -13.23 -6.97 2.73
CA VAL A 196 -14.10 -6.80 1.55
C VAL A 196 -13.29 -6.81 0.28
N TYR A 197 -13.93 -7.14 -0.85
CA TYR A 197 -13.30 -7.11 -2.17
C TYR A 197 -14.08 -6.26 -3.14
N ILE A 198 -13.38 -5.77 -4.16
CA ILE A 198 -13.92 -4.96 -5.24
C ILE A 198 -13.28 -5.36 -6.57
N SER A 199 -14.04 -5.31 -7.66
CA SER A 199 -13.44 -5.44 -9.00
C SER A 199 -12.73 -4.14 -9.38
N ILE A 200 -11.43 -4.18 -9.66
CA ILE A 200 -10.69 -2.97 -10.07
C ILE A 200 -11.05 -2.56 -11.51
N THR A 201 -11.53 -3.50 -12.32
CA THR A 201 -11.75 -3.29 -13.75
C THR A 201 -13.13 -2.73 -14.09
N THR A 202 -14.11 -2.91 -13.22
CA THR A 202 -15.50 -2.48 -13.42
C THR A 202 -15.98 -1.62 -12.28
N LEU A 203 -16.66 -0.50 -12.57
CA LEU A 203 -17.25 0.36 -11.56
C LEU A 203 -18.28 -0.41 -10.72
N GLY A 204 -18.38 -0.09 -9.46
CA GLY A 204 -19.34 -0.68 -8.54
C GLY A 204 -18.83 -0.75 -7.11
N ASN A 205 -19.68 -1.26 -6.23
CA ASN A 205 -19.43 -1.34 -4.82
C ASN A 205 -18.59 -2.58 -4.45
N SER A 206 -17.95 -2.53 -3.31
CA SER A 206 -17.33 -3.72 -2.73
C SER A 206 -18.36 -4.71 -2.18
N ALA A 207 -17.92 -5.93 -1.94
CA ALA A 207 -18.71 -6.99 -1.32
C ALA A 207 -17.89 -7.72 -0.25
N ASN A 208 -18.58 -8.46 0.62
CA ASN A 208 -17.93 -9.23 1.68
C ASN A 208 -16.97 -10.28 1.12
N PHE A 209 -15.77 -10.35 1.71
CA PHE A 209 -14.77 -11.36 1.39
C PHE A 209 -14.63 -12.39 2.53
N GLY A 210 -14.57 -11.96 3.77
CA GLY A 210 -14.32 -12.74 4.97
C GLY A 210 -13.82 -11.85 6.11
N ASP A 211 -13.11 -12.44 7.07
CA ASP A 211 -12.62 -11.74 8.26
C ASP A 211 -11.15 -12.05 8.56
N LEU A 212 -10.46 -11.08 9.17
CA LEU A 212 -9.21 -11.30 9.91
C LEU A 212 -9.49 -12.06 11.20
N SER A 213 -8.49 -12.68 11.79
CA SER A 213 -8.60 -13.31 13.10
C SER A 213 -8.76 -12.32 14.26
N TYR A 214 -8.40 -11.05 14.04
CA TYR A 214 -8.50 -9.96 15.02
C TYR A 214 -8.92 -8.64 14.37
N THR A 215 -9.47 -7.73 15.17
CA THR A 215 -9.81 -6.38 14.71
C THR A 215 -8.56 -5.51 14.60
N ALA A 216 -8.35 -4.82 13.49
CA ALA A 216 -7.18 -3.97 13.32
C ALA A 216 -7.40 -2.82 12.33
N ALA A 217 -6.63 -1.76 12.50
CA ALA A 217 -6.37 -0.73 11.49
C ALA A 217 -4.86 -0.53 11.35
N GLY A 218 -4.44 0.14 10.28
CA GLY A 218 -3.03 0.30 10.02
C GLY A 218 -2.35 -1.02 9.68
N THR A 219 -3.05 -1.92 9.02
CA THR A 219 -2.57 -3.23 8.55
C THR A 219 -1.97 -3.06 7.17
N PRO A 220 -0.63 -3.09 7.00
CA PRO A 220 -0.05 -3.06 5.67
C PRO A 220 -0.40 -4.33 4.89
N GLY A 221 -0.76 -4.17 3.62
CA GLY A 221 -1.03 -5.29 2.73
C GLY A 221 -0.05 -5.33 1.56
N ALA A 222 0.34 -6.53 1.15
CA ALA A 222 1.17 -6.77 -0.03
C ALA A 222 0.76 -8.07 -0.72
N SER A 223 1.02 -8.22 -2.01
CA SER A 223 0.51 -9.38 -2.74
C SER A 223 1.34 -9.79 -3.96
N SER A 224 1.28 -11.08 -4.25
CA SER A 224 1.40 -11.61 -5.61
C SER A 224 0.02 -11.52 -6.30
N SER A 225 -0.07 -11.95 -7.56
CA SER A 225 -1.37 -12.00 -8.26
C SER A 225 -2.38 -13.01 -7.68
N THR A 226 -1.95 -13.91 -6.81
CA THR A 226 -2.80 -15.00 -6.27
C THR A 226 -2.97 -14.97 -4.77
N ARG A 227 -1.96 -14.51 -4.02
CA ARG A 227 -1.96 -14.49 -2.55
C ARG A 227 -1.68 -13.09 -2.03
N GLY A 228 -2.52 -12.64 -1.11
CA GLY A 228 -2.31 -11.45 -0.32
C GLY A 228 -1.74 -11.78 1.05
N VAL A 229 -0.75 -11.02 1.48
CA VAL A 229 -0.15 -11.09 2.82
C VAL A 229 -0.55 -9.82 3.56
N ILE A 230 -0.95 -9.98 4.81
CA ILE A 230 -1.45 -8.92 5.69
C ILE A 230 -0.52 -8.87 6.89
N PHE A 231 0.17 -7.76 7.03
CA PHE A 231 1.08 -7.54 8.15
C PHE A 231 0.38 -6.95 9.36
N PRO A 232 0.99 -7.05 10.56
CA PRO A 232 0.36 -6.61 11.80
C PRO A 232 -0.10 -5.15 11.77
N GLY A 233 -1.24 -4.90 12.40
CA GLY A 233 -1.83 -3.58 12.59
C GLY A 233 -2.12 -3.28 14.06
N TYR A 234 -2.65 -2.09 14.32
CA TYR A 234 -3.09 -1.64 15.63
C TYR A 234 -4.52 -2.10 15.92
N ASN A 235 -4.74 -2.75 17.04
CA ASN A 235 -6.06 -3.32 17.40
C ASN A 235 -6.91 -2.43 18.34
N GLY A 236 -6.49 -1.20 18.57
CA GLY A 236 -7.21 -0.26 19.46
C GLY A 236 -6.73 -0.25 20.90
N SER A 237 -6.01 -1.27 21.34
CA SER A 237 -5.51 -1.38 22.72
C SER A 237 -3.99 -1.54 22.78
N ASN A 238 -3.42 -2.26 21.82
CA ASN A 238 -2.01 -2.63 21.82
C ASN A 238 -1.42 -2.68 20.42
N TYR A 239 -0.16 -2.29 20.29
CA TYR A 239 0.71 -2.61 19.16
C TYR A 239 1.42 -3.96 19.30
N ASN A 240 0.84 -4.89 20.09
CA ASN A 240 1.53 -6.08 20.52
C ASN A 240 1.29 -7.31 19.62
N THR A 241 0.62 -7.13 18.49
CA THR A 241 0.51 -8.21 17.51
C THR A 241 1.73 -8.22 16.58
N ASN A 242 2.22 -9.40 16.31
CA ASN A 242 3.23 -9.69 15.31
C ASN A 242 2.72 -10.69 14.26
N SER A 243 1.46 -11.11 14.37
CA SER A 243 0.86 -12.11 13.50
C SER A 243 0.72 -11.59 12.07
N ILE A 244 1.23 -12.35 11.13
CA ILE A 244 1.04 -12.16 9.70
C ILE A 244 -0.07 -13.11 9.26
N GLU A 245 -1.03 -12.60 8.51
CA GLU A 245 -2.10 -13.42 7.94
C GLU A 245 -2.04 -13.39 6.40
N TYR A 246 -2.72 -14.33 5.74
CA TYR A 246 -2.84 -14.33 4.29
C TYR A 246 -4.24 -14.71 3.82
N VAL A 247 -4.53 -14.32 2.58
CA VAL A 247 -5.73 -14.72 1.86
C VAL A 247 -5.38 -15.20 0.45
N THR A 248 -6.20 -16.10 -0.09
CA THR A 248 -6.17 -16.45 -1.52
C THR A 248 -7.07 -15.46 -2.26
N ILE A 249 -6.52 -14.61 -3.13
CA ILE A 249 -7.25 -13.47 -3.72
C ILE A 249 -8.47 -13.92 -4.56
N ALA A 250 -8.38 -15.05 -5.22
CA ALA A 250 -9.43 -15.53 -6.13
C ALA A 250 -10.69 -16.06 -5.41
N SER A 251 -10.58 -16.51 -4.17
CA SER A 251 -11.67 -17.13 -3.40
C SER A 251 -11.94 -16.37 -2.10
N THR A 252 -13.21 -16.09 -1.83
CA THR A 252 -13.64 -15.51 -0.55
C THR A 252 -13.43 -16.48 0.60
N GLY A 253 -13.13 -15.95 1.77
CA GLY A 253 -12.88 -16.71 2.99
C GLY A 253 -12.11 -15.88 4.01
N ASN A 254 -12.04 -16.38 5.24
CA ASN A 254 -11.29 -15.72 6.29
C ASN A 254 -9.78 -15.80 6.05
N ALA A 255 -9.06 -14.84 6.58
CA ALA A 255 -7.61 -14.85 6.60
C ALA A 255 -7.10 -16.04 7.43
N VAL A 256 -5.94 -16.55 7.06
CA VAL A 256 -5.29 -17.71 7.68
C VAL A 256 -3.92 -17.28 8.17
N ASP A 257 -3.47 -17.86 9.26
CA ASP A 257 -2.14 -17.63 9.82
C ASP A 257 -1.05 -17.91 8.79
N PHE A 258 -0.12 -16.97 8.66
CA PHE A 258 1.04 -17.07 7.77
C PHE A 258 2.32 -17.30 8.56
N GLY A 259 2.44 -16.70 9.74
CA GLY A 259 3.61 -16.65 10.59
C GLY A 259 3.71 -15.32 11.33
N ASP A 260 4.90 -14.96 11.81
CA ASP A 260 5.10 -13.79 12.64
C ASP A 260 6.18 -12.85 12.10
N THR A 261 6.05 -11.54 12.35
CA THR A 261 7.16 -10.59 12.29
C THR A 261 8.03 -10.74 13.55
N ALA A 262 9.32 -10.42 13.46
CA ALA A 262 10.20 -10.43 14.63
C ALA A 262 9.85 -9.29 15.60
N HIS A 263 9.27 -8.21 15.09
CA HIS A 263 8.90 -7.04 15.87
C HIS A 263 7.39 -6.84 15.87
N THR A 264 6.84 -6.40 16.99
CA THR A 264 5.45 -5.97 17.10
C THR A 264 5.29 -4.54 16.59
N GLY A 265 4.14 -4.20 16.03
CA GLY A 265 3.89 -2.83 15.59
C GLY A 265 2.63 -2.72 14.73
N GLY A 266 2.38 -1.51 14.29
CA GLY A 266 1.29 -1.18 13.37
C GLY A 266 1.56 0.09 12.58
N TYR A 267 0.66 0.46 11.68
CA TYR A 267 0.79 1.65 10.83
C TYR A 267 2.05 1.65 9.94
N GLY A 268 2.54 0.49 9.60
CA GLY A 268 3.64 0.32 8.67
C GLY A 268 3.22 0.51 7.21
N GLN A 269 4.15 0.26 6.31
CA GLN A 269 3.95 0.27 4.86
C GLN A 269 4.45 -1.04 4.28
N ALA A 270 3.83 -1.57 3.23
CA ALA A 270 4.30 -2.79 2.62
C ALA A 270 4.34 -2.70 1.09
N VAL A 271 5.41 -3.23 0.52
CA VAL A 271 5.63 -3.33 -0.93
C VAL A 271 5.89 -4.77 -1.32
N SER A 272 5.61 -5.13 -2.55
CA SER A 272 5.84 -6.50 -3.01
C SER A 272 6.23 -6.59 -4.48
N ASN A 273 6.83 -7.73 -4.81
CA ASN A 273 6.80 -8.26 -6.16
C ASN A 273 6.05 -9.60 -6.16
N SER A 274 6.14 -10.38 -7.23
CA SER A 274 5.44 -11.67 -7.35
C SER A 274 5.87 -12.73 -6.31
N SER A 275 7.05 -12.58 -5.69
CA SER A 275 7.62 -13.60 -4.79
C SER A 275 7.84 -13.14 -3.36
N ARG A 276 8.12 -11.86 -3.14
CA ARG A 276 8.51 -11.30 -1.84
C ARG A 276 7.63 -10.11 -1.46
N ALA A 277 7.20 -10.07 -0.21
CA ALA A 277 6.58 -8.92 0.42
C ALA A 277 7.54 -8.35 1.47
N VAL A 278 7.76 -7.05 1.45
CA VAL A 278 8.62 -6.31 2.39
C VAL A 278 7.74 -5.32 3.14
N MET A 279 7.78 -5.37 4.47
CA MET A 279 7.13 -4.43 5.36
C MET A 279 8.17 -3.50 5.98
N GLY A 280 7.94 -2.20 5.89
CA GLY A 280 8.57 -1.21 6.75
C GLY A 280 7.69 -0.99 7.98
N HIS A 281 8.24 -1.24 9.17
CA HIS A 281 7.51 -1.08 10.42
C HIS A 281 7.17 0.39 10.68
N GLY A 282 5.99 0.62 11.27
CA GLY A 282 5.53 1.93 11.71
C GLY A 282 5.84 2.18 13.18
N ILE A 283 4.79 2.24 14.02
CA ILE A 283 4.89 2.48 15.46
C ILE A 283 4.93 1.16 16.21
N THR A 284 5.87 1.04 17.15
CA THR A 284 5.80 0.06 18.25
C THR A 284 5.12 0.69 19.47
N PRO A 285 4.86 -0.07 20.54
CA PRO A 285 4.28 0.48 21.77
C PRO A 285 4.99 1.69 22.37
N SER A 286 6.25 1.93 22.05
CA SER A 286 7.07 2.96 22.69
C SER A 286 7.63 4.03 21.74
N THR A 287 7.89 3.69 20.47
CA THR A 287 8.56 4.62 19.52
C THR A 287 8.27 4.23 18.07
N GLY A 288 8.45 5.17 17.13
CA GLY A 288 8.60 4.85 15.72
C GLY A 288 9.86 4.02 15.47
N THR A 289 9.83 3.14 14.49
CA THR A 289 10.95 2.26 14.14
C THR A 289 11.32 2.41 12.67
N ASN A 290 12.51 1.95 12.33
CA ASN A 290 13.01 1.93 10.96
C ASN A 290 13.21 0.51 10.41
N TYR A 291 12.84 -0.52 11.16
CA TYR A 291 13.04 -1.90 10.71
C TYR A 291 12.23 -2.23 9.46
N MET A 292 12.86 -2.96 8.55
CA MET A 292 12.17 -3.62 7.44
C MET A 292 12.33 -5.12 7.57
N GLU A 293 11.24 -5.83 7.35
CA GLU A 293 11.18 -7.30 7.35
C GLU A 293 10.51 -7.81 6.08
N PHE A 294 10.84 -9.02 5.68
CA PHE A 294 10.26 -9.62 4.48
C PHE A 294 9.81 -11.05 4.68
N VAL A 295 8.87 -11.46 3.85
CA VAL A 295 8.42 -12.84 3.71
C VAL A 295 8.42 -13.27 2.26
N THR A 296 8.55 -14.58 2.03
CA THR A 296 8.31 -15.20 0.72
C THR A 296 6.82 -15.48 0.58
N ILE A 297 6.11 -14.81 -0.32
CA ILE A 297 4.64 -14.83 -0.42
C ILE A 297 4.09 -16.25 -0.62
N ALA A 298 4.80 -17.10 -1.36
CA ALA A 298 4.31 -18.44 -1.71
C ALA A 298 4.32 -19.44 -0.55
N THR A 299 5.16 -19.24 0.46
CA THR A 299 5.37 -20.18 1.58
C THR A 299 5.14 -19.48 2.91
N THR A 300 4.32 -20.07 3.77
CA THR A 300 4.10 -19.60 5.14
C THR A 300 5.37 -19.72 5.98
N GLY A 301 5.55 -18.83 6.92
CA GLY A 301 6.69 -18.78 7.84
C GLY A 301 6.94 -17.37 8.35
N ASN A 302 7.79 -17.26 9.34
CA ASN A 302 8.12 -15.99 9.97
C ASN A 302 8.90 -15.06 9.04
N ALA A 303 8.75 -13.78 9.25
CA ALA A 303 9.51 -12.77 8.53
C ALA A 303 11.00 -12.82 8.90
N SER A 304 11.82 -12.35 7.99
CA SER A 304 13.27 -12.21 8.15
C SER A 304 13.65 -10.74 7.98
N ASP A 305 14.75 -10.36 8.61
CA ASP A 305 15.31 -9.03 8.46
C ASP A 305 15.60 -8.69 7.00
N PHE A 306 15.21 -7.48 6.59
CA PHE A 306 15.47 -6.95 5.26
C PHE A 306 16.51 -5.82 5.29
N GLY A 307 16.51 -4.99 6.34
CA GLY A 307 17.32 -3.80 6.50
C GLY A 307 16.55 -2.68 7.17
N ASP A 308 16.99 -1.44 7.01
CA ASP A 308 16.41 -0.28 7.68
C ASP A 308 15.88 0.78 6.70
N MET A 309 14.81 1.44 7.09
CA MET A 309 14.38 2.68 6.45
C MET A 309 15.31 3.83 6.87
N GLY A 310 15.65 4.71 5.94
CA GLY A 310 16.56 5.84 6.20
C GLY A 310 16.00 6.86 7.19
N VAL A 311 14.70 6.84 7.43
CA VAL A 311 14.01 7.64 8.47
C VAL A 311 13.09 6.73 9.26
N HIS A 312 12.93 6.99 10.54
CA HIS A 312 11.96 6.28 11.35
C HIS A 312 10.55 6.51 10.80
N THR A 313 9.80 5.45 10.63
CA THR A 313 8.39 5.54 10.29
C THR A 313 7.60 5.45 11.58
N GLY A 314 7.26 6.59 12.15
CA GLY A 314 6.28 6.62 13.21
C GLY A 314 5.01 7.24 12.67
N ASP A 315 3.85 6.68 12.95
CA ASP A 315 2.52 7.27 12.69
C ASP A 315 2.36 7.98 11.33
N SER A 316 3.18 7.56 10.34
CA SER A 316 3.15 8.16 9.00
C SER A 316 1.91 7.75 8.20
N GLY A 317 1.05 6.91 8.82
CA GLY A 317 -0.20 6.44 8.20
C GLY A 317 0.07 5.62 6.94
N ASN A 318 -0.03 4.40 7.06
CA ASN A 318 -0.07 3.26 6.18
C ASN A 318 -0.57 3.54 4.78
N ASN A 319 -0.04 2.80 3.85
CA ASN A 319 -0.39 2.69 2.44
C ASN A 319 0.09 3.83 1.53
N ASN A 320 0.99 4.70 1.96
CA ASN A 320 1.67 5.61 1.04
C ASN A 320 2.91 4.94 0.44
N ASN A 321 2.67 3.89 -0.31
CA ASN A 321 3.70 3.05 -0.91
C ASN A 321 3.25 2.52 -2.27
N CYS A 322 4.19 2.06 -3.05
CA CYS A 322 3.91 1.39 -4.32
C CYS A 322 5.08 0.52 -4.77
N SER A 323 4.88 -0.32 -5.77
CA SER A 323 5.97 -1.02 -6.44
C SER A 323 5.68 -1.25 -7.92
N ASP A 324 6.74 -1.38 -8.71
CA ASP A 324 6.64 -1.62 -10.15
C ASP A 324 6.30 -3.07 -10.53
N SER A 325 6.07 -3.92 -9.55
CA SER A 325 5.87 -5.37 -9.73
C SER A 325 4.92 -6.02 -8.72
N HIS A 326 4.05 -5.25 -8.08
CA HIS A 326 3.05 -5.77 -7.15
C HIS A 326 2.00 -6.68 -7.84
N GLY A 327 1.21 -7.40 -7.05
CA GLY A 327 0.25 -8.40 -7.53
C GLY A 327 -0.81 -7.92 -8.52
N GLY A 328 -1.09 -6.62 -8.55
CA GLY A 328 -2.03 -6.02 -9.51
C GLY A 328 -1.49 -5.86 -10.92
N LEU A 329 -0.21 -6.14 -11.17
CA LEU A 329 0.48 -5.87 -12.45
C LEU A 329 0.78 -7.13 -13.27
N SER A 330 0.64 -8.30 -12.70
CA SER A 330 1.06 -9.59 -13.31
C SER A 330 -0.11 -10.40 -13.88
#